data_fcb1b5c52edd23362fdb7be0c2deec6f
#
_entry.id   fcb1b5c52edd23362fdb7be0c2deec6f
#
_cell.length_a   1.000
_cell.length_b   1.000
_cell.length_c   1.000
_cell.angle_alpha   90.00
_cell.angle_beta   90.00
_cell.angle_gamma   90.00
#
_symmetry.space_group_name_H-M   'P 1'
#
loop_
_entity.id
_entity.type
_entity.pdbx_description
1 polymer ?
#
loop_
_entity_poly.entity_id
_entity_poly.type
_entity_poly.pdbx_seq_one_letter_code
_entity_poly.pdbx_strand_id
1 'polypeptide(L)'
;NVMLDFGNPSVRRGWMILNGQPVESDLAYQHIYATAKKTIFVVDNYIGLKTLVLLKDIPANVNVVVFSDNIGNRLHQTEFNDFCREYPNVTISLQTSGGIFHDRYIVIDYQTPEEQIYHCGASSKDGGNKVTTITAVTDGAIYHPVIDQLIQNPVLTLR
;
A
#
# COMPACT_ATOMS: atom_id res chain seq x y z
N ASN A 1 -8.48 -11.51 -12.31
CA ASN A 1 -8.19 -11.92 -10.95
C ASN A 1 -9.30 -12.82 -10.40
N VAL A 2 -9.02 -13.50 -9.30
CA VAL A 2 -9.99 -14.31 -8.60
C VAL A 2 -10.20 -13.69 -7.22
N MET A 3 -11.44 -13.40 -6.90
CA MET A 3 -11.81 -12.90 -5.58
C MET A 3 -11.89 -14.08 -4.60
N LEU A 4 -11.24 -13.92 -3.46
CA LEU A 4 -11.30 -14.87 -2.37
C LEU A 4 -12.28 -14.35 -1.32
N ASP A 5 -13.35 -15.11 -1.08
CA ASP A 5 -14.41 -14.72 -0.17
C ASP A 5 -14.57 -15.79 0.92
N PHE A 6 -14.15 -15.47 2.14
CA PHE A 6 -14.10 -16.40 3.25
C PHE A 6 -15.22 -16.12 4.26
N GLY A 7 -16.45 -16.31 3.85
CA GLY A 7 -17.59 -16.21 4.75
C GLY A 7 -18.57 -15.11 4.40
N ASN A 8 -18.33 -13.87 4.81
CA ASN A 8 -19.25 -12.77 4.51
C ASN A 8 -19.08 -12.30 3.06
N PRO A 9 -20.10 -12.48 2.19
CA PRO A 9 -19.98 -12.10 0.78
C PRO A 9 -19.84 -10.59 0.54
N SER A 10 -20.15 -9.74 1.52
CA SER A 10 -19.96 -8.30 1.41
C SER A 10 -18.53 -7.85 1.71
N VAL A 11 -17.69 -8.74 2.26
CA VAL A 11 -16.31 -8.43 2.66
C VAL A 11 -15.33 -9.17 1.77
N ARG A 12 -14.58 -8.41 0.99
CA ARG A 12 -13.52 -8.99 0.16
C ARG A 12 -12.28 -9.24 0.99
N ARG A 13 -11.86 -10.51 1.09
CA ARG A 13 -10.73 -10.93 1.90
C ARG A 13 -9.44 -11.08 1.14
N GLY A 14 -9.50 -11.08 -0.17
CA GLY A 14 -8.28 -11.17 -0.95
C GLY A 14 -8.51 -11.28 -2.44
N TRP A 15 -7.39 -11.26 -3.14
CA TRP A 15 -7.34 -11.39 -4.59
C TRP A 15 -6.21 -12.33 -4.97
N MET A 16 -6.44 -13.15 -5.98
CA MET A 16 -5.38 -13.85 -6.68
C MET A 16 -5.18 -13.16 -8.03
N ILE A 17 -3.97 -12.66 -8.27
CA ILE A 17 -3.62 -11.99 -9.51
C ILE A 17 -2.76 -12.95 -10.33
N LEU A 18 -3.19 -13.26 -11.54
CA LEU A 18 -2.47 -14.17 -12.41
C LEU A 18 -1.41 -13.43 -13.23
N ASN A 19 -0.47 -14.20 -13.78
CA ASN A 19 0.51 -13.65 -14.70
C ASN A 19 -0.20 -13.04 -15.91
N GLY A 20 0.24 -11.87 -16.34
CA GLY A 20 -0.37 -11.14 -17.45
C GLY A 20 -1.60 -10.32 -17.08
N GLN A 21 -1.84 -10.07 -15.79
CA GLN A 21 -2.98 -9.30 -15.31
C GLN A 21 -2.57 -8.01 -14.56
N PRO A 22 -1.74 -7.13 -15.15
CA PRO A 22 -1.34 -5.90 -14.46
C PRO A 22 -2.51 -4.93 -14.23
N VAL A 23 -3.49 -4.87 -15.13
CA VAL A 23 -4.66 -4.01 -14.96
C VAL A 23 -5.53 -4.53 -13.81
N GLU A 24 -5.74 -5.83 -13.72
CA GLU A 24 -6.50 -6.42 -12.63
C GLU A 24 -5.82 -6.20 -11.27
N SER A 25 -4.48 -6.24 -11.25
CA SER A 25 -3.70 -5.89 -10.06
C SER A 25 -3.96 -4.44 -9.65
N ASP A 26 -3.87 -3.51 -10.59
CA ASP A 26 -4.10 -2.09 -10.32
C ASP A 26 -5.51 -1.84 -9.77
N LEU A 27 -6.51 -2.49 -10.34
CA LEU A 27 -7.90 -2.36 -9.89
C LEU A 27 -8.08 -2.91 -8.47
N ALA A 28 -7.41 -4.02 -8.13
CA ALA A 28 -7.45 -4.58 -6.78
C ALA A 28 -6.88 -3.59 -5.75
N TYR A 29 -5.71 -3.01 -6.03
CA TYR A 29 -5.11 -2.00 -5.14
C TYR A 29 -5.98 -0.76 -5.02
N GLN A 30 -6.51 -0.26 -6.12
CA GLN A 30 -7.39 0.91 -6.10
C GLN A 30 -8.68 0.63 -5.31
N HIS A 31 -9.22 -0.59 -5.40
CA HIS A 31 -10.38 -0.98 -4.61
C HIS A 31 -10.06 -0.93 -3.10
N ILE A 32 -8.92 -1.47 -2.69
CA ILE A 32 -8.48 -1.44 -1.29
C ILE A 32 -8.34 0.01 -0.81
N TYR A 33 -7.62 0.84 -1.57
CA TYR A 33 -7.36 2.23 -1.19
C TYR A 33 -8.64 3.05 -1.11
N ALA A 34 -9.63 2.77 -1.98
CA ALA A 34 -10.91 3.48 -1.98
C ALA A 34 -11.74 3.23 -0.72
N THR A 35 -11.45 2.19 0.05
CA THR A 35 -12.17 1.91 1.31
C THR A 35 -11.68 2.78 2.47
N ALA A 36 -10.55 3.43 2.35
CA ALA A 36 -9.95 4.21 3.44
C ALA A 36 -10.76 5.47 3.73
N LYS A 37 -10.92 5.75 5.03
CA LYS A 37 -11.61 6.94 5.52
C LYS A 37 -10.67 7.90 6.24
N LYS A 38 -9.55 7.40 6.81
CA LYS A 38 -8.64 8.20 7.64
C LYS A 38 -7.18 8.06 7.22
N THR A 39 -6.67 6.83 7.09
CA THR A 39 -5.26 6.61 6.82
C THR A 39 -5.04 5.44 5.86
N ILE A 40 -3.97 5.55 5.08
CA ILE A 40 -3.41 4.44 4.29
C ILE A 40 -1.92 4.38 4.60
N PHE A 41 -1.46 3.22 5.09
CA PHE A 41 -0.04 2.93 5.20
C PHE A 41 0.32 1.90 4.13
N VAL A 42 1.29 2.24 3.29
CA VAL A 42 1.84 1.32 2.28
C VAL A 42 3.23 0.94 2.75
N VAL A 43 3.46 -0.34 3.06
CA VAL A 43 4.75 -0.84 3.51
C VAL A 43 5.35 -1.68 2.39
N ASP A 44 6.32 -1.12 1.68
CA ASP A 44 6.90 -1.74 0.50
C ASP A 44 8.30 -1.18 0.23
N ASN A 45 9.32 -2.01 0.30
CA ASN A 45 10.70 -1.57 0.05
C ASN A 45 11.02 -1.38 -1.44
N TYR A 46 10.14 -1.78 -2.35
CA TYR A 46 10.36 -1.75 -3.79
C TYR A 46 9.35 -0.83 -4.47
N ILE A 47 9.43 0.46 -4.19
CA ILE A 47 8.50 1.46 -4.72
C ILE A 47 8.99 2.08 -6.02
N GLY A 48 8.06 2.69 -6.76
CA GLY A 48 8.33 3.44 -7.98
C GLY A 48 7.21 4.43 -8.23
N LEU A 49 7.22 5.07 -9.38
CA LEU A 49 6.18 6.04 -9.73
C LEU A 49 4.78 5.41 -9.69
N LYS A 50 4.65 4.18 -10.17
CA LYS A 50 3.34 3.50 -10.19
C LYS A 50 2.78 3.31 -8.78
N THR A 51 3.63 3.14 -7.76
CA THR A 51 3.19 3.08 -6.37
C THR A 51 2.36 4.31 -6.01
N LEU A 52 2.82 5.49 -6.44
CA LEU A 52 2.13 6.76 -6.20
C LEU A 52 0.88 6.90 -7.07
N VAL A 53 0.99 6.53 -8.34
CA VAL A 53 -0.12 6.68 -9.30
C VAL A 53 -1.36 5.91 -8.85
N LEU A 54 -1.20 4.77 -8.22
CA LEU A 54 -2.31 4.00 -7.66
C LEU A 54 -3.04 4.73 -6.52
N LEU A 55 -2.43 5.78 -5.97
CA LEU A 55 -2.99 6.59 -4.88
C LEU A 55 -3.54 7.94 -5.33
N LYS A 56 -3.52 8.22 -6.64
CA LYS A 56 -3.82 9.55 -7.19
C LYS A 56 -5.24 10.06 -6.89
N ASP A 57 -6.19 9.16 -6.67
CA ASP A 57 -7.61 9.51 -6.46
C ASP A 57 -8.01 9.54 -4.98
N ILE A 58 -7.05 9.42 -4.07
CA ILE A 58 -7.31 9.43 -2.63
C ILE A 58 -7.69 10.84 -2.19
N PRO A 59 -8.81 11.02 -1.47
CA PRO A 59 -9.24 12.35 -1.03
C PRO A 59 -8.30 12.95 0.02
N ALA A 60 -8.29 14.29 0.10
CA ALA A 60 -7.37 15.05 0.94
C ALA A 60 -7.48 14.75 2.45
N ASN A 61 -8.65 14.29 2.89
CA ASN A 61 -8.87 13.95 4.31
C ASN A 61 -8.30 12.58 4.70
N VAL A 62 -7.77 11.82 3.75
CA VAL A 62 -7.09 10.55 4.02
C VAL A 62 -5.58 10.80 4.01
N ASN A 63 -4.92 10.48 5.13
CA ASN A 63 -3.49 10.65 5.25
C ASN A 63 -2.77 9.40 4.75
N VAL A 64 -1.95 9.54 3.72
CA VAL A 64 -1.20 8.44 3.11
C VAL A 64 0.25 8.53 3.55
N VAL A 65 0.78 7.42 4.08
CA VAL A 65 2.21 7.29 4.39
C VAL A 65 2.75 6.06 3.69
N VAL A 66 3.80 6.24 2.90
CA VAL A 66 4.53 5.13 2.27
C VAL A 66 5.80 4.89 3.08
N PHE A 67 5.91 3.69 3.64
CA PHE A 67 7.10 3.25 4.38
C PHE A 67 7.94 2.37 3.47
N SER A 68 9.13 2.84 3.15
CA SER A 68 9.99 2.17 2.19
C SER A 68 11.46 2.54 2.41
N ASP A 69 12.35 1.58 2.16
CA ASP A 69 13.77 1.87 2.04
C ASP A 69 14.18 2.15 0.59
N ASN A 70 13.20 2.15 -0.33
CA ASN A 70 13.40 2.46 -1.75
C ASN A 70 14.56 1.66 -2.35
N ILE A 71 14.53 0.35 -2.14
CA ILE A 71 15.59 -0.54 -2.62
C ILE A 71 15.64 -0.47 -4.15
N GLY A 72 16.83 -0.28 -4.68
CA GLY A 72 17.06 -0.08 -6.10
C GLY A 72 16.89 1.36 -6.58
N ASN A 73 16.55 2.29 -5.69
CA ASN A 73 16.40 3.72 -6.00
C ASN A 73 15.47 4.00 -7.19
N ARG A 74 14.36 3.27 -7.29
CA ARG A 74 13.47 3.36 -8.45
C ARG A 74 12.53 4.55 -8.38
N LEU A 75 12.17 5.02 -7.19
CA LEU A 75 11.45 6.27 -7.03
C LEU A 75 12.44 7.41 -6.86
N HIS A 76 12.38 8.41 -7.76
CA HIS A 76 13.28 9.55 -7.74
C HIS A 76 12.58 10.78 -7.17
N GLN A 77 13.37 11.72 -6.66
CA GLN A 77 12.85 12.96 -6.09
C GLN A 77 12.02 13.75 -7.11
N THR A 78 12.46 13.78 -8.37
CA THR A 78 11.72 14.48 -9.43
C THR A 78 10.35 13.89 -9.67
N GLU A 79 10.25 12.56 -9.65
CA GLU A 79 8.96 11.85 -9.83
C GLU A 79 8.00 12.15 -8.68
N PHE A 80 8.51 12.13 -7.46
CA PHE A 80 7.69 12.45 -6.29
C PHE A 80 7.21 13.90 -6.31
N ASN A 81 8.10 14.82 -6.65
CA ASN A 81 7.74 16.24 -6.79
C ASN A 81 6.69 16.46 -7.88
N ASP A 82 6.85 15.79 -9.02
CA ASP A 82 5.89 15.86 -10.13
C ASP A 82 4.53 15.33 -9.72
N PHE A 83 4.50 14.20 -9.00
CA PHE A 83 3.26 13.63 -8.50
C PHE A 83 2.54 14.61 -7.56
N CYS A 84 3.26 15.16 -6.59
CA CYS A 84 2.67 16.10 -5.62
C CYS A 84 2.17 17.38 -6.29
N ARG A 85 2.86 17.83 -7.33
CA ARG A 85 2.43 19.01 -8.10
C ARG A 85 1.19 18.73 -8.93
N GLU A 86 1.11 17.55 -9.54
CA GLU A 86 0.00 17.17 -10.41
C GLU A 86 -1.25 16.79 -9.59
N TYR A 87 -1.05 16.16 -8.43
CA TYR A 87 -2.12 15.73 -7.54
C TYR A 87 -2.01 16.38 -6.15
N PRO A 88 -2.16 17.71 -6.07
CA PRO A 88 -1.91 18.45 -4.82
C PRO A 88 -2.90 18.13 -3.71
N ASN A 89 -4.05 17.51 -4.03
CA ASN A 89 -5.05 17.14 -3.02
C ASN A 89 -4.72 15.82 -2.31
N VAL A 90 -3.76 15.06 -2.79
CA VAL A 90 -3.34 13.84 -2.10
C VAL A 90 -2.40 14.20 -0.96
N THR A 91 -2.77 13.83 0.26
CA THR A 91 -1.95 14.08 1.45
C THR A 91 -1.03 12.88 1.64
N ILE A 92 0.20 12.97 1.12
CA ILE A 92 1.14 11.86 1.09
C ILE A 92 2.50 12.26 1.66
N SER A 93 3.08 11.34 2.43
CA SER A 93 4.44 11.47 2.94
C SER A 93 5.18 10.14 2.83
N LEU A 94 6.51 10.21 2.85
CA LEU A 94 7.38 9.04 2.75
C LEU A 94 8.23 8.93 4.00
N GLN A 95 8.29 7.73 4.58
CA GLN A 95 9.17 7.42 5.70
C GLN A 95 9.97 6.17 5.39
N THR A 96 11.10 5.98 6.05
CA THR A 96 11.87 4.75 5.88
C THR A 96 11.15 3.58 6.53
N SER A 97 11.32 2.37 6.00
CA SER A 97 10.83 1.16 6.65
C SER A 97 11.84 0.64 7.69
N GLY A 98 13.12 1.00 7.55
CA GLY A 98 14.17 0.64 8.51
C GLY A 98 14.43 -0.86 8.60
N GLY A 99 14.06 -1.62 7.58
CA GLY A 99 14.23 -3.08 7.59
C GLY A 99 13.32 -3.81 8.57
N ILE A 100 12.30 -3.16 9.13
CA ILE A 100 11.40 -3.77 10.11
C ILE A 100 10.57 -4.88 9.47
N PHE A 101 10.04 -4.64 8.25
CA PHE A 101 9.23 -5.61 7.54
C PHE A 101 10.04 -6.27 6.42
N HIS A 102 9.92 -7.59 6.33
CA HIS A 102 10.44 -8.37 5.21
C HIS A 102 9.45 -8.37 4.04
N ASP A 103 8.17 -8.59 4.34
CA ASP A 103 7.11 -8.64 3.36
C ASP A 103 6.44 -7.28 3.18
N ARG A 104 5.49 -7.21 2.25
CA ARG A 104 4.75 -6.00 1.89
C ARG A 104 3.36 -6.04 2.50
N TYR A 105 2.91 -4.89 3.00
CA TYR A 105 1.61 -4.76 3.65
C TYR A 105 0.93 -3.46 3.26
N ILE A 106 -0.40 -3.46 3.30
CA ILE A 106 -1.23 -2.27 3.24
C ILE A 106 -2.07 -2.22 4.51
N VAL A 107 -2.07 -1.09 5.18
CA VAL A 107 -2.86 -0.88 6.39
C VAL A 107 -3.85 0.24 6.13
N ILE A 108 -5.13 -0.08 6.23
CA ILE A 108 -6.23 0.86 6.05
C ILE A 108 -6.80 1.23 7.41
N ASP A 109 -6.93 2.54 7.65
CA ASP A 109 -7.59 3.10 8.84
C ASP A 109 -7.03 2.54 10.15
N TYR A 110 -5.71 2.64 10.31
CA TYR A 110 -4.97 2.08 11.44
C TYR A 110 -5.59 2.47 12.78
N GLN A 111 -5.79 1.48 13.65
CA GLN A 111 -6.34 1.62 15.00
C GLN A 111 -7.73 2.29 15.04
N THR A 112 -8.53 2.06 14.03
CA THR A 112 -9.97 2.41 14.03
C THR A 112 -10.81 1.15 14.00
N PRO A 113 -12.14 1.24 14.24
CA PRO A 113 -13.01 0.06 14.10
C PRO A 113 -13.06 -0.53 12.69
N GLU A 114 -12.70 0.26 11.67
CA GLU A 114 -12.68 -0.17 10.27
C GLU A 114 -11.27 -0.60 9.80
N GLU A 115 -10.33 -0.79 10.71
CA GLU A 115 -8.97 -1.20 10.36
C GLU A 115 -8.95 -2.48 9.54
N GLN A 116 -8.17 -2.45 8.46
CA GLN A 116 -7.87 -3.65 7.66
C GLN A 116 -6.38 -3.66 7.34
N ILE A 117 -5.79 -4.84 7.42
CA ILE A 117 -4.38 -5.07 7.06
C ILE A 117 -4.36 -6.13 5.98
N TYR A 118 -3.64 -5.85 4.90
CA TYR A 118 -3.47 -6.77 3.78
C TYR A 118 -2.00 -7.13 3.63
N HIS A 119 -1.73 -8.43 3.46
CA HIS A 119 -0.44 -8.94 3.05
C HIS A 119 -0.39 -9.02 1.53
N CYS A 120 0.67 -8.50 0.92
CA CYS A 120 0.84 -8.45 -0.53
C CYS A 120 2.03 -9.31 -0.95
N GLY A 121 1.81 -10.27 -1.83
CA GLY A 121 2.87 -11.15 -2.32
C GLY A 121 3.84 -10.47 -3.27
N ALA A 122 3.42 -9.40 -3.93
CA ALA A 122 4.26 -8.60 -4.82
C ALA A 122 4.11 -7.12 -4.50
N SER A 123 5.09 -6.31 -4.90
CA SER A 123 4.96 -4.85 -4.87
C SER A 123 3.79 -4.43 -5.77
N SER A 124 3.07 -3.37 -5.38
CA SER A 124 1.93 -2.89 -6.15
C SER A 124 2.32 -2.45 -7.57
N LYS A 125 3.55 -1.97 -7.75
CA LYS A 125 4.05 -1.61 -9.09
C LYS A 125 4.31 -2.80 -10.00
N ASP A 126 4.44 -4.00 -9.43
CA ASP A 126 4.84 -5.22 -10.15
C ASP A 126 3.73 -6.27 -10.24
N GLY A 127 2.56 -5.99 -9.67
CA GLY A 127 1.44 -6.94 -9.71
C GLY A 127 1.04 -7.29 -11.14
N GLY A 128 0.77 -8.58 -11.37
CA GLY A 128 0.41 -9.09 -12.68
C GLY A 128 1.58 -9.65 -13.49
N ASN A 129 2.80 -9.55 -12.99
CA ASN A 129 3.98 -10.12 -13.69
C ASN A 129 4.20 -11.60 -13.38
N LYS A 130 3.68 -12.07 -12.26
CA LYS A 130 3.67 -13.47 -11.84
C LYS A 130 2.41 -13.70 -11.01
N VAL A 131 2.09 -14.96 -10.75
CA VAL A 131 0.97 -15.26 -9.83
C VAL A 131 1.30 -14.75 -8.46
N THR A 132 0.40 -13.97 -7.88
CA THR A 132 0.56 -13.40 -6.55
C THR A 132 -0.80 -13.28 -5.86
N THR A 133 -0.78 -13.08 -4.55
CA THR A 133 -2.00 -12.87 -3.78
C THR A 133 -1.91 -11.59 -2.98
N ILE A 134 -3.07 -10.99 -2.76
CA ILE A 134 -3.29 -9.93 -1.78
C ILE A 134 -4.31 -10.48 -0.81
N THR A 135 -3.97 -10.63 0.46
CA THR A 135 -4.82 -11.35 1.43
C THR A 135 -5.03 -10.52 2.68
N ALA A 136 -6.29 -10.40 3.11
CA ALA A 136 -6.61 -9.75 4.37
C ALA A 136 -6.08 -10.58 5.55
N VAL A 137 -5.43 -9.92 6.48
CA VAL A 137 -4.92 -10.52 7.72
C VAL A 137 -6.07 -10.66 8.71
N THR A 138 -6.24 -11.85 9.30
CA THR A 138 -7.36 -12.11 10.21
C THR A 138 -7.11 -11.68 11.65
N ASP A 139 -5.85 -11.56 12.07
CA ASP A 139 -5.47 -11.11 13.41
C ASP A 139 -4.55 -9.88 13.31
N GLY A 140 -5.17 -8.75 12.98
CA GLY A 140 -4.44 -7.50 12.76
C GLY A 140 -3.75 -6.95 14.00
N ALA A 141 -4.29 -7.23 15.19
CA ALA A 141 -3.78 -6.67 16.43
C ALA A 141 -2.33 -7.08 16.73
N ILE A 142 -1.89 -8.23 16.27
CA ILE A 142 -0.51 -8.68 16.47
C ILE A 142 0.51 -7.80 15.73
N TYR A 143 0.06 -7.05 14.72
CA TYR A 143 0.92 -6.16 13.93
C TYR A 143 1.05 -4.77 14.56
N HIS A 144 0.19 -4.38 15.49
CA HIS A 144 0.18 -3.03 16.05
C HIS A 144 1.51 -2.60 16.66
N PRO A 145 2.20 -3.42 17.48
CA PRO A 145 3.48 -2.99 18.05
C PRO A 145 4.54 -2.72 16.98
N VAL A 146 4.53 -3.48 15.89
CA VAL A 146 5.50 -3.33 14.79
C VAL A 146 5.15 -2.09 13.95
N ILE A 147 3.88 -1.86 13.68
CA ILE A 147 3.43 -0.67 12.97
C ILE A 147 3.73 0.58 13.79
N ASP A 148 3.58 0.54 15.12
CA ASP A 148 3.90 1.66 15.99
C ASP A 148 5.40 2.01 15.91
N GLN A 149 6.28 1.01 15.81
CA GLN A 149 7.71 1.26 15.55
C GLN A 149 7.92 1.93 14.19
N LEU A 150 7.21 1.45 13.18
CA LEU A 150 7.34 1.94 11.80
C LEU A 150 6.99 3.44 11.72
N ILE A 151 5.95 3.86 12.42
CA ILE A 151 5.49 5.26 12.44
C ILE A 151 6.56 6.20 12.99
N GLN A 152 7.46 5.70 13.85
CA GLN A 152 8.54 6.50 14.44
C GLN A 152 9.75 6.68 13.52
N ASN A 153 9.78 6.01 12.39
CA ASN A 153 10.93 6.07 11.49
C ASN A 153 11.05 7.45 10.83
N PRO A 154 12.28 7.86 10.47
CA PRO A 154 12.51 9.16 9.84
C PRO A 154 11.97 9.23 8.43
N VAL A 155 11.89 10.45 7.91
CA VAL A 155 11.52 10.74 6.52
C VAL A 155 12.49 10.01 5.58
N LEU A 156 11.94 9.42 4.52
CA LEU A 156 12.73 8.83 3.45
C LEU A 156 13.35 9.94 2.60
N THR A 157 14.66 9.90 2.40
CA THR A 157 15.36 10.82 1.51
C THR A 157 15.48 10.20 0.12
N LEU A 158 14.89 10.86 -0.88
CA LEU A 158 15.00 10.45 -2.29
C LEU A 158 16.19 11.14 -2.96
N ARG A 159 16.64 10.54 -4.04
CA ARG A 159 17.69 11.12 -4.89
C ARG A 159 17.14 11.74 -6.16
#